data_2c5161a3e435aa542bceba3ea13a93b0
#
_entry.id   2c5161a3e435aa542bceba3ea13a93b0
#
_cell.length_a   1.000
_cell.length_b   1.000
_cell.length_c   1.000
_cell.angle_alpha   90.00
_cell.angle_beta   90.00
_cell.angle_gamma   90.00
#
_symmetry.space_group_name_H-M   'P 1'
#
loop_
_entity.id
_entity.type
_entity.pdbx_description
1 polymer ?
#
loop_
_entity_poly.entity_id
_entity_poly.type
_entity_poly.pdbx_seq_one_letter_code
_entity_poly.pdbx_strand_id
1 'polypeptide(L)'
;MNVEGQEGARPIDIPDDAVVVRQSNWAWMWAAAPWVVLFGVSIAIDFITFGILPLVFAAVFIVPRYLSFRRTAYILTERYVIIQQGALMGQHRIDLPIADLNDVLVRPGTFGGVLGYTGVNLQLKDGRMAFLRYVPVASPLVEHVRARMSP
;
A
#
# COMPACT_ATOMS: atom_id res chain seq x y z
N MET A 1 3.36 -3.80 18.97
CA MET A 1 3.38 -2.54 19.72
C MET A 1 2.57 -1.55 18.88
N ASN A 2 1.35 -1.30 19.33
CA ASN A 2 0.32 -0.57 18.59
C ASN A 2 0.70 0.91 18.50
N VAL A 3 0.63 1.47 17.32
CA VAL A 3 0.64 2.92 17.12
C VAL A 3 -0.78 3.44 17.42
N GLU A 4 -1.19 3.34 18.67
CA GLU A 4 -2.31 4.06 19.23
C GLU A 4 -1.81 5.44 19.63
N GLY A 5 -2.13 6.46 18.88
CA GLY A 5 -1.72 7.79 19.31
C GLY A 5 -1.97 8.96 18.37
N GLN A 6 -2.89 8.86 17.42
CA GLN A 6 -3.44 10.07 16.77
C GLN A 6 -4.91 9.91 16.36
N GLU A 7 -5.73 9.34 17.23
CA GLU A 7 -7.17 9.51 17.17
C GLU A 7 -7.53 10.89 17.73
N GLY A 8 -7.70 11.87 16.86
CA GLY A 8 -8.18 13.18 17.26
C GLY A 8 -7.74 14.36 16.39
N ALA A 9 -6.71 14.23 15.56
CA ALA A 9 -6.38 15.27 14.61
C ALA A 9 -7.40 15.28 13.47
N ARG A 10 -8.03 16.43 13.21
CA ARG A 10 -8.90 16.62 12.04
C ARG A 10 -8.12 16.16 10.80
N PRO A 11 -8.72 15.36 9.90
CA PRO A 11 -8.02 14.94 8.69
C PRO A 11 -7.54 16.17 7.94
N ILE A 12 -6.25 16.21 7.64
CA ILE A 12 -5.64 17.30 6.87
C ILE A 12 -6.33 17.33 5.52
N ASP A 13 -6.79 18.48 5.12
CA ASP A 13 -7.37 18.67 3.78
C ASP A 13 -6.28 18.37 2.73
N ILE A 14 -6.65 17.62 1.71
CA ILE A 14 -5.72 17.22 0.65
C ILE A 14 -5.75 18.33 -0.38
N PRO A 15 -4.63 19.08 -0.57
CA PRO A 15 -4.57 20.12 -1.57
C PRO A 15 -4.71 19.55 -2.99
N ASP A 16 -5.28 20.33 -3.90
CA ASP A 16 -5.51 19.91 -5.29
C ASP A 16 -4.23 19.60 -6.08
N ASP A 17 -3.09 20.12 -5.62
CA ASP A 17 -1.75 19.90 -6.19
C ASP A 17 -1.02 18.66 -5.60
N ALA A 18 -1.69 17.90 -4.74
CA ALA A 18 -1.09 16.72 -4.11
C ALA A 18 -0.78 15.63 -5.15
N VAL A 19 0.44 15.12 -5.09
CA VAL A 19 0.88 14.02 -5.96
C VAL A 19 0.42 12.69 -5.39
N VAL A 20 -0.46 12.01 -6.10
CA VAL A 20 -0.98 10.69 -5.68
C VAL A 20 -0.15 9.57 -6.31
N VAL A 21 0.58 8.84 -5.49
CA VAL A 21 1.34 7.66 -5.89
C VAL A 21 0.56 6.41 -5.52
N ARG A 22 0.16 5.63 -6.51
CA ARG A 22 -0.52 4.34 -6.29
C ARG A 22 0.50 3.21 -6.20
N GLN A 23 0.15 2.17 -5.45
CA GLN A 23 0.96 0.97 -5.39
C GLN A 23 1.07 0.29 -6.75
N SER A 24 2.20 -0.39 -7.00
CA SER A 24 2.38 -1.24 -8.18
C SER A 24 1.37 -2.39 -8.18
N ASN A 25 0.92 -2.80 -9.36
CA ASN A 25 -0.01 -3.94 -9.54
C ASN A 25 0.51 -5.24 -8.91
N TRP A 26 1.81 -5.36 -8.75
CA TRP A 26 2.43 -6.51 -8.07
C TRP A 26 2.01 -6.65 -6.60
N ALA A 27 1.56 -5.55 -5.96
CA ALA A 27 1.09 -5.58 -4.57
C ALA A 27 -0.09 -6.56 -4.37
N TRP A 28 -1.09 -6.51 -5.25
CA TRP A 28 -2.22 -7.42 -5.16
C TRP A 28 -1.93 -8.78 -5.80
N MET A 29 -1.11 -8.84 -6.85
CA MET A 29 -0.77 -10.09 -7.54
C MET A 29 -0.06 -11.06 -6.59
N TRP A 30 0.95 -10.62 -5.86
CA TRP A 30 1.63 -11.47 -4.88
C TRP A 30 0.70 -11.91 -3.75
N ALA A 31 -0.13 -11.01 -3.25
CA ALA A 31 -1.09 -11.33 -2.20
C ALA A 31 -2.22 -12.27 -2.68
N ALA A 32 -2.58 -12.19 -3.97
CA ALA A 32 -3.63 -13.00 -4.57
C ALA A 32 -3.13 -14.33 -5.15
N ALA A 33 -1.84 -14.45 -5.49
CA ALA A 33 -1.28 -15.61 -6.18
C ALA A 33 -1.69 -16.99 -5.56
N PRO A 34 -1.53 -17.24 -4.25
CA PRO A 34 -1.92 -18.52 -3.65
C PRO A 34 -3.43 -18.77 -3.78
N TRP A 35 -4.23 -17.71 -3.71
CA TRP A 35 -5.69 -17.78 -3.82
C TRP A 35 -6.15 -18.04 -5.25
N VAL A 36 -5.44 -17.51 -6.25
CA VAL A 36 -5.70 -17.79 -7.66
C VAL A 36 -5.39 -19.25 -7.99
N VAL A 37 -4.31 -19.80 -7.43
CA VAL A 37 -3.98 -21.22 -7.58
C VAL A 37 -5.07 -22.10 -6.95
N LEU A 38 -5.48 -21.80 -5.72
CA LEU A 38 -6.56 -22.53 -5.04
C LEU A 38 -7.90 -22.42 -5.78
N PHE A 39 -8.18 -21.26 -6.37
CA PHE A 39 -9.35 -21.07 -7.23
C PHE A 39 -9.29 -21.99 -8.46
N GLY A 40 -8.15 -22.07 -9.14
CA GLY A 40 -7.95 -22.97 -10.27
C GLY A 40 -8.14 -24.44 -9.88
N VAL A 41 -7.60 -24.85 -8.73
CA VAL A 41 -7.83 -26.20 -8.20
C VAL A 41 -9.30 -26.44 -7.89
N SER A 42 -9.98 -25.48 -7.28
CA SER A 42 -11.40 -25.61 -6.95
C SER A 42 -12.27 -25.79 -8.21
N ILE A 43 -11.95 -25.12 -9.31
CA ILE A 43 -12.62 -25.33 -10.60
C ILE A 43 -12.41 -26.78 -11.11
N ALA A 44 -11.16 -27.27 -11.01
CA ALA A 44 -10.80 -28.59 -11.54
C ALA A 44 -11.52 -29.75 -10.81
N ILE A 45 -11.85 -29.58 -9.53
CA ILE A 45 -12.51 -30.60 -8.71
C ILE A 45 -14.03 -30.36 -8.53
N ASP A 46 -14.53 -29.20 -8.99
CA ASP A 46 -15.93 -28.82 -8.79
C ASP A 46 -16.84 -29.36 -9.92
N PHE A 47 -17.15 -30.62 -9.83
CA PHE A 47 -18.22 -31.23 -10.66
C PHE A 47 -19.54 -31.42 -9.89
N ILE A 48 -19.57 -31.08 -8.59
CA ILE A 48 -20.72 -31.26 -7.72
C ILE A 48 -21.61 -30.00 -7.66
N THR A 49 -20.96 -28.82 -7.55
CA THR A 49 -21.67 -27.55 -7.33
C THR A 49 -21.85 -26.71 -8.60
N PHE A 50 -21.47 -27.24 -9.76
CA PHE A 50 -21.59 -26.57 -11.07
C PHE A 50 -21.02 -25.14 -11.12
N GLY A 51 -19.88 -24.91 -10.46
CA GLY A 51 -19.19 -23.62 -10.48
C GLY A 51 -19.60 -22.66 -9.35
N ILE A 52 -20.57 -23.01 -8.51
CA ILE A 52 -20.96 -22.14 -7.38
C ILE A 52 -19.84 -22.01 -6.35
N LEU A 53 -19.18 -23.12 -5.99
CA LEU A 53 -18.10 -23.12 -5.01
C LEU A 53 -16.91 -22.24 -5.44
N PRO A 54 -16.34 -22.37 -6.65
CA PRO A 54 -15.31 -21.48 -7.14
C PRO A 54 -15.75 -20.02 -7.16
N LEU A 55 -16.97 -19.71 -7.56
CA LEU A 55 -17.48 -18.35 -7.59
C LEU A 55 -17.53 -17.71 -6.19
N VAL A 56 -18.04 -18.45 -5.19
CA VAL A 56 -18.07 -18.00 -3.79
C VAL A 56 -16.63 -17.80 -3.28
N PHE A 57 -15.72 -18.71 -3.60
CA PHE A 57 -14.33 -18.61 -3.21
C PHE A 57 -13.67 -17.33 -3.79
N ALA A 58 -13.87 -17.07 -5.08
CA ALA A 58 -13.37 -15.85 -5.71
C ALA A 58 -13.95 -14.58 -5.06
N ALA A 59 -15.25 -14.56 -4.83
CA ALA A 59 -15.93 -13.43 -4.20
C ALA A 59 -15.42 -13.13 -2.78
N VAL A 60 -15.13 -14.16 -1.99
CA VAL A 60 -14.72 -14.01 -0.59
C VAL A 60 -13.22 -13.72 -0.44
N PHE A 61 -12.37 -14.32 -1.27
CA PHE A 61 -10.92 -14.26 -1.08
C PHE A 61 -10.18 -13.36 -2.07
N ILE A 62 -10.61 -13.30 -3.32
CA ILE A 62 -9.90 -12.54 -4.38
C ILE A 62 -10.42 -11.11 -4.45
N VAL A 63 -11.74 -10.93 -4.53
CA VAL A 63 -12.33 -9.60 -4.70
C VAL A 63 -11.98 -8.63 -3.58
N PRO A 64 -12.05 -9.00 -2.28
CA PRO A 64 -11.69 -8.08 -1.19
C PRO A 64 -10.23 -7.63 -1.25
N ARG A 65 -9.31 -8.51 -1.64
CA ARG A 65 -7.88 -8.17 -1.78
C ARG A 65 -7.64 -7.16 -2.90
N TYR A 66 -8.32 -7.34 -4.01
CA TYR A 66 -8.26 -6.40 -5.13
C TYR A 66 -8.84 -5.02 -4.76
N LEU A 67 -9.97 -5.00 -4.06
CA LEU A 67 -10.58 -3.76 -3.60
C LEU A 67 -9.71 -3.02 -2.58
N SER A 68 -9.12 -3.75 -1.63
CA SER A 68 -8.17 -3.18 -0.66
C SER A 68 -6.95 -2.57 -1.37
N PHE A 69 -6.38 -3.26 -2.35
CA PHE A 69 -5.30 -2.75 -3.17
C PHE A 69 -5.68 -1.45 -3.89
N ARG A 70 -6.84 -1.41 -4.55
CA ARG A 70 -7.30 -0.21 -5.27
C ARG A 70 -7.51 1.01 -4.39
N ARG A 71 -7.81 0.80 -3.11
CA ARG A 71 -8.04 1.86 -2.11
C ARG A 71 -6.76 2.29 -1.39
N THR A 72 -5.63 1.65 -1.66
CA THR A 72 -4.34 2.01 -1.06
C THR A 72 -3.62 3.00 -1.96
N ALA A 73 -3.27 4.16 -1.41
CA ALA A 73 -2.56 5.22 -2.11
C ALA A 73 -1.60 5.96 -1.16
N TYR A 74 -0.54 6.50 -1.71
CA TYR A 74 0.40 7.39 -1.04
C TYR A 74 0.21 8.79 -1.60
N ILE A 75 -0.20 9.74 -0.78
CA ILE A 75 -0.47 11.12 -1.19
C ILE A 75 0.66 11.99 -0.65
N LEU A 76 1.35 12.64 -1.56
CA LEU A 76 2.47 13.51 -1.27
C LEU A 76 1.99 14.95 -1.32
N THR A 77 2.12 15.64 -0.20
CA THR A 77 1.89 17.08 -0.11
C THR A 77 3.20 17.80 0.18
N GLU A 78 3.22 19.10 0.22
CA GLU A 78 4.43 19.87 0.54
C GLU A 78 4.96 19.61 1.96
N ARG A 79 4.07 19.28 2.91
CA ARG A 79 4.41 19.15 4.34
C ARG A 79 4.21 17.76 4.90
N TYR A 80 3.43 16.92 4.23
CA TYR A 80 3.01 15.60 4.74
C TYR A 80 3.12 14.51 3.70
N VAL A 81 3.47 13.34 4.15
CA VAL A 81 3.26 12.08 3.42
C VAL A 81 2.05 11.39 4.03
N ILE A 82 0.95 11.33 3.29
CA ILE A 82 -0.30 10.73 3.74
C ILE A 82 -0.36 9.30 3.19
N ILE A 83 -0.43 8.34 4.08
CA ILE A 83 -0.55 6.92 3.74
C ILE A 83 -2.00 6.54 3.91
N GLN A 84 -2.71 6.29 2.82
CA GLN A 84 -4.05 5.73 2.83
C GLN A 84 -3.96 4.23 2.58
N GLN A 85 -4.36 3.43 3.55
CA GLN A 85 -4.47 1.99 3.41
C GLN A 85 -5.94 1.60 3.33
N GLY A 86 -6.32 1.00 2.20
CA GLY A 86 -7.67 0.49 2.03
C GLY A 86 -7.87 -0.80 2.82
N ALA A 87 -8.91 -0.82 3.66
CA ALA A 87 -9.45 -2.04 4.25
C ALA A 87 -10.82 -2.37 3.66
N LEU A 88 -11.33 -3.57 3.89
CA LEU A 88 -12.68 -3.96 3.45
C LEU A 88 -13.76 -3.04 4.01
N MET A 89 -13.64 -2.71 5.29
CA MET A 89 -14.53 -1.79 6.00
C MET A 89 -13.70 -0.63 6.52
N GLY A 90 -13.63 0.46 5.73
CA GLY A 90 -12.95 1.68 6.13
C GLY A 90 -11.62 1.94 5.41
N GLN A 91 -11.02 3.05 5.75
CA GLN A 91 -9.70 3.45 5.30
C GLN A 91 -8.88 3.82 6.53
N HIS A 92 -7.71 3.22 6.64
CA HIS A 92 -6.75 3.64 7.65
C HIS A 92 -5.84 4.71 7.02
N ARG A 93 -5.81 5.88 7.64
CA ARG A 93 -5.01 7.00 7.19
C ARG A 93 -3.93 7.31 8.23
N ILE A 94 -2.71 7.46 7.77
CA ILE A 94 -1.58 7.88 8.58
C ILE A 94 -0.98 9.11 7.92
N ASP A 95 -0.94 10.23 8.64
CA ASP A 95 -0.36 11.48 8.19
C ASP A 95 1.02 11.63 8.81
N LEU A 96 2.07 11.64 7.99
CA LEU A 96 3.46 11.76 8.42
C LEU A 96 4.00 13.14 8.03
N PRO A 97 4.31 14.03 8.98
CA PRO A 97 4.96 15.29 8.68
C PRO A 97 6.37 15.03 8.09
N ILE A 98 6.70 15.68 6.97
CA ILE A 98 8.02 15.54 6.35
C ILE A 98 9.10 16.14 7.27
N ALA A 99 8.77 17.15 8.06
CA ALA A 99 9.67 17.75 9.05
C ALA A 99 10.13 16.77 10.16
N ASP A 100 9.32 15.73 10.43
CA ASP A 100 9.64 14.72 11.44
C ASP A 100 10.41 13.52 10.85
N LEU A 101 10.67 13.52 9.54
CA LEU A 101 11.47 12.49 8.90
C LEU A 101 12.98 12.76 9.12
N ASN A 102 13.69 11.70 9.43
CA ASN A 102 15.15 11.71 9.60
C ASN A 102 15.86 11.19 8.34
N ASP A 103 15.34 10.12 7.73
CA ASP A 103 15.94 9.51 6.55
C ASP A 103 14.90 8.76 5.70
N VAL A 104 15.23 8.60 4.42
CA VAL A 104 14.46 7.85 3.43
C VAL A 104 15.31 6.75 2.84
N LEU A 105 15.07 5.53 3.26
CA LEU A 105 15.80 4.34 2.83
C LEU A 105 15.01 3.58 1.76
N VAL A 106 15.59 3.44 0.59
CA VAL A 106 15.04 2.62 -0.48
C VAL A 106 15.55 1.19 -0.31
N ARG A 107 14.66 0.23 -0.16
CA ARG A 107 14.98 -1.20 -0.07
C ARG A 107 14.34 -1.94 -1.24
N PRO A 108 15.07 -2.17 -2.34
CA PRO A 108 14.56 -3.01 -3.41
C PRO A 108 14.35 -4.42 -2.85
N GLY A 109 13.14 -4.97 -3.03
CA GLY A 109 12.89 -6.38 -2.75
C GLY A 109 13.61 -7.28 -3.75
N THR A 110 13.78 -8.57 -3.42
CA THR A 110 14.49 -9.55 -4.25
C THR A 110 14.00 -9.56 -5.71
N PHE A 111 12.73 -9.36 -5.95
CA PHE A 111 12.13 -9.28 -7.28
C PHE A 111 11.77 -7.85 -7.70
N GLY A 112 11.91 -6.88 -6.81
CA GLY A 112 11.46 -5.50 -7.02
C GLY A 112 12.17 -4.82 -8.19
N GLY A 113 13.47 -5.04 -8.35
CA GLY A 113 14.26 -4.46 -9.43
C GLY A 113 13.82 -4.93 -10.82
N VAL A 114 13.43 -6.21 -10.96
CA VAL A 114 12.96 -6.79 -12.23
C VAL A 114 11.51 -6.39 -12.50
N LEU A 115 10.69 -6.29 -11.46
CA LEU A 115 9.25 -6.05 -11.55
C LEU A 115 8.88 -4.57 -11.45
N GLY A 116 9.87 -3.66 -11.32
CA GLY A 116 9.68 -2.21 -11.33
C GLY A 116 9.02 -1.64 -10.07
N TYR A 117 9.17 -2.31 -8.91
CA TYR A 117 8.70 -1.79 -7.64
C TYR A 117 9.80 -1.85 -6.56
N THR A 118 9.68 -1.01 -5.55
CA THR A 118 10.60 -0.97 -4.41
C THR A 118 9.85 -0.80 -3.10
N GLY A 119 10.50 -1.14 -1.99
CA GLY A 119 10.09 -0.72 -0.66
C GLY A 119 10.75 0.59 -0.28
N VAL A 120 10.01 1.48 0.35
CA VAL A 120 10.54 2.73 0.88
C VAL A 120 10.27 2.76 2.38
N ASN A 121 11.33 2.92 3.16
CA ASN A 121 11.25 3.06 4.60
C ASN A 121 11.48 4.53 4.96
N LEU A 122 10.49 5.14 5.57
CA LEU A 122 10.59 6.48 6.12
C LEU A 122 10.97 6.35 7.59
N GLN A 123 12.14 6.81 7.95
CA GLN A 123 12.61 6.84 9.33
C GLN A 123 12.23 8.18 9.95
N LEU A 124 11.52 8.16 11.07
CA LEU A 124 11.17 9.35 11.83
C LEU A 124 12.27 9.67 12.85
N LYS A 125 12.36 10.94 13.25
CA LYS A 125 13.32 11.43 14.26
C LYS A 125 13.13 10.79 15.64
N ASP A 126 11.94 10.31 15.94
CA ASP A 126 11.61 9.57 17.17
C ASP A 126 11.98 8.06 17.12
N GLY A 127 12.62 7.62 16.04
CA GLY A 127 13.05 6.22 15.85
C GLY A 127 11.96 5.30 15.27
N ARG A 128 10.73 5.77 15.10
CA ARG A 128 9.68 5.00 14.41
C ARG A 128 9.98 4.89 12.92
N MET A 129 9.50 3.82 12.29
CA MET A 129 9.66 3.58 10.87
C MET A 129 8.30 3.36 10.21
N ALA A 130 8.05 4.05 9.11
CA ALA A 130 6.90 3.80 8.26
C ALA A 130 7.34 3.06 6.99
N PHE A 131 6.69 1.93 6.72
CA PHE A 131 7.02 1.06 5.59
C PHE A 131 6.02 1.25 4.45
N LEU A 132 6.47 1.80 3.34
CA LEU A 132 5.71 1.90 2.10
C LEU A 132 6.12 0.74 1.20
N ARG A 133 5.19 -0.17 0.95
CA ARG A 133 5.45 -1.37 0.14
C ARG A 133 4.96 -1.17 -1.30
N TYR A 134 5.64 -1.82 -2.24
CA TYR A 134 5.27 -1.85 -3.65
C TYR A 134 5.14 -0.46 -4.29
N VAL A 135 6.04 0.46 -3.92
CA VAL A 135 6.14 1.78 -4.54
C VAL A 135 6.75 1.61 -5.93
N PRO A 136 6.13 2.12 -7.01
CA PRO A 136 6.74 2.07 -8.33
C PRO A 136 8.10 2.78 -8.35
N VAL A 137 9.11 2.15 -8.95
CA VAL A 137 10.47 2.75 -9.03
C VAL A 137 10.46 4.10 -9.75
N ALA A 138 9.59 4.25 -10.75
CA ALA A 138 9.43 5.50 -11.50
C ALA A 138 8.62 6.58 -10.76
N SER A 139 8.19 6.34 -9.50
CA SER A 139 7.40 7.32 -8.76
C SER A 139 8.28 8.45 -8.21
N PRO A 140 7.78 9.69 -8.17
CA PRO A 140 8.53 10.84 -7.64
C PRO A 140 8.62 10.84 -6.10
N LEU A 141 8.12 9.80 -5.41
CA LEU A 141 7.99 9.76 -3.95
C LEU A 141 9.31 10.05 -3.23
N VAL A 142 10.37 9.34 -3.59
CA VAL A 142 11.67 9.45 -2.91
C VAL A 142 12.29 10.82 -3.14
N GLU A 143 12.25 11.33 -4.38
CA GLU A 143 12.78 12.64 -4.72
C GLU A 143 11.97 13.76 -4.05
N HIS A 144 10.65 13.65 -4.08
CA HIS A 144 9.74 14.62 -3.49
C HIS A 144 10.00 14.77 -1.98
N VAL A 145 10.16 13.65 -1.28
CA VAL A 145 10.41 13.65 0.17
C VAL A 145 11.81 14.18 0.46
N ARG A 146 12.85 13.69 -0.24
CA ARG A 146 14.23 14.16 -0.04
C ARG A 146 14.41 15.65 -0.30
N ALA A 147 13.76 16.18 -1.33
CA ALA A 147 13.84 17.61 -1.66
C ALA A 147 13.23 18.52 -0.58
N ARG A 148 12.37 17.98 0.28
CA ARG A 148 11.66 18.74 1.33
C ARG A 148 12.11 18.40 2.75
N MET A 149 12.93 17.38 2.89
CA MET A 149 13.63 17.13 4.16
C MET A 149 14.70 18.22 4.31
N SER A 150 14.54 19.07 5.32
CA SER A 150 15.60 19.98 5.70
C SER A 150 16.81 19.20 6.23
N PRO A 151 18.03 19.59 5.87
CA PRO A 151 19.24 19.02 6.43
C PRO A 151 19.35 19.25 7.94
#